data_139566f6e59f2f5ed39bc02a0fe74621
#
_entry.id   139566f6e59f2f5ed39bc02a0fe74621
#
_cell.length_a   1.000
_cell.length_b   1.000
_cell.length_c   1.000
_cell.angle_alpha   90.00
_cell.angle_beta   90.00
_cell.angle_gamma   90.00
#
_symmetry.space_group_name_H-M   'P 1'
#
loop_
_entity.id
_entity.type
_entity.pdbx_description
1 polymer ?
#
loop_
_entity_poly.entity_id
_entity_poly.type
_entity_poly.pdbx_seq_one_letter_code
_entity_poly.pdbx_strand_id
1 'polypeptide(L)'
;MKKKRKRRTGIQLVIFSLVAAVSILTVILVMGKLTRKKVNIDNSVIITQKDTPTDMTEIKDTHEGMVRSLLSGQWVSKEDYQNVPYAVMYSNIYDAMPQSDIGQADVVFESPVEGGITRMCCLFENKTDLEKIGPVRSCRTYFLLFAKEFEAVYVHFGYAAGYLQRASFHSLDGMNYCNFYRSSDRVAPHNAYTSWDGITESAEYKGYELTYPDGFVPPFTFNTDDSKKIVPENGASCKKLDMNYPYNDPWFEYDEKTGKYLRYQFGAAQIDRESGEQLSFDNILIKYVTPAYYENGTPNYKIYGSGKGLFVSNGYASEVTWIKESESEGATKYYYGDGTEIVMNPGKTYVALVENTSEVTIKE
;
A
#
# COMPACT_ATOMS: atom_id res chain seq x y z
N MET A 1 -20.06 -62.58 -19.15
CA MET A 1 -19.18 -61.98 -18.14
C MET A 1 -19.05 -60.46 -18.15
N LYS A 2 -19.37 -59.70 -19.21
CA LYS A 2 -19.24 -58.23 -19.28
C LYS A 2 -20.28 -57.40 -18.46
N LYS A 3 -21.48 -57.91 -18.19
CA LYS A 3 -22.53 -57.20 -17.42
C LYS A 3 -22.27 -57.09 -15.91
N LYS A 4 -21.57 -58.06 -15.28
CA LYS A 4 -21.27 -58.00 -13.83
C LYS A 4 -20.13 -57.01 -13.48
N ARG A 5 -19.24 -56.71 -14.40
CA ARG A 5 -18.12 -55.78 -14.18
C ARG A 5 -18.56 -54.31 -14.16
N LYS A 6 -19.51 -53.91 -15.02
CA LYS A 6 -20.08 -52.53 -15.05
C LYS A 6 -20.91 -52.16 -13.80
N ARG A 7 -21.55 -53.15 -13.18
CA ARG A 7 -22.34 -52.92 -11.96
C ARG A 7 -21.48 -52.70 -10.72
N ARG A 8 -20.28 -53.33 -10.63
CA ARG A 8 -19.35 -53.12 -9.52
C ARG A 8 -18.66 -51.76 -9.59
N THR A 9 -18.32 -51.26 -10.78
CA THR A 9 -17.69 -49.94 -10.96
C THR A 9 -18.65 -48.79 -10.62
N GLY A 10 -19.96 -48.94 -10.96
CA GLY A 10 -20.97 -47.94 -10.60
C GLY A 10 -21.24 -47.84 -9.10
N ILE A 11 -21.27 -48.98 -8.40
CA ILE A 11 -21.45 -49.01 -6.93
C ILE A 11 -20.23 -48.41 -6.22
N GLN A 12 -19.02 -48.67 -6.71
CA GLN A 12 -17.78 -48.05 -6.11
C GLN A 12 -17.73 -46.53 -6.30
N LEU A 13 -18.18 -46.01 -7.46
CA LEU A 13 -18.27 -44.56 -7.69
C LEU A 13 -19.32 -43.89 -6.80
N VAL A 14 -20.47 -44.53 -6.58
CA VAL A 14 -21.51 -44.01 -5.67
C VAL A 14 -21.08 -44.00 -4.21
N ILE A 15 -20.36 -45.05 -3.79
CA ILE A 15 -19.79 -45.09 -2.41
C ILE A 15 -18.72 -44.02 -2.24
N PHE A 16 -17.88 -43.77 -3.22
CA PHE A 16 -16.81 -42.75 -3.15
C PHE A 16 -17.39 -41.32 -3.08
N SER A 17 -18.46 -41.04 -3.84
CA SER A 17 -19.13 -39.75 -3.79
C SER A 17 -19.91 -39.54 -2.47
N LEU A 18 -20.48 -40.57 -1.89
CA LEU A 18 -21.13 -40.48 -0.56
C LEU A 18 -20.13 -40.23 0.56
N VAL A 19 -18.98 -40.89 0.55
CA VAL A 19 -17.91 -40.69 1.55
C VAL A 19 -17.34 -39.27 1.46
N ALA A 20 -17.12 -38.76 0.24
CA ALA A 20 -16.67 -37.38 0.01
C ALA A 20 -17.70 -36.33 0.50
N ALA A 21 -18.98 -36.57 0.26
CA ALA A 21 -20.05 -35.66 0.71
C ALA A 21 -20.17 -35.64 2.25
N VAL A 22 -20.04 -36.81 2.92
CA VAL A 22 -20.05 -36.89 4.39
C VAL A 22 -18.83 -36.22 5.00
N SER A 23 -17.65 -36.34 4.35
CA SER A 23 -16.42 -35.67 4.84
C SER A 23 -16.52 -34.14 4.72
N ILE A 24 -17.10 -33.61 3.63
CA ILE A 24 -17.33 -32.18 3.46
C ILE A 24 -18.34 -31.65 4.48
N LEU A 25 -19.43 -32.41 4.74
CA LEU A 25 -20.44 -32.03 5.71
C LEU A 25 -19.90 -32.00 7.15
N THR A 26 -18.98 -32.93 7.49
CA THR A 26 -18.31 -32.96 8.82
C THR A 26 -17.36 -31.78 8.99
N VAL A 27 -16.62 -31.39 7.95
CA VAL A 27 -15.75 -30.21 8.00
C VAL A 27 -16.58 -28.92 8.18
N ILE A 28 -17.68 -28.77 7.45
CA ILE A 28 -18.58 -27.61 7.57
C ILE A 28 -19.22 -27.56 8.97
N LEU A 29 -19.60 -28.69 9.56
CA LEU A 29 -20.17 -28.76 10.93
C LEU A 29 -19.12 -28.47 12.02
N VAL A 30 -17.86 -28.86 11.81
CA VAL A 30 -16.76 -28.55 12.74
C VAL A 30 -16.37 -27.08 12.65
N MET A 31 -16.27 -26.52 11.44
CA MET A 31 -16.03 -25.09 11.25
C MET A 31 -17.17 -24.22 11.77
N GLY A 32 -18.44 -24.64 11.57
CA GLY A 32 -19.62 -23.95 12.11
C GLY A 32 -19.71 -23.95 13.64
N LYS A 33 -19.05 -24.89 14.33
CA LYS A 33 -18.94 -24.91 15.80
C LYS A 33 -17.80 -24.06 16.34
N LEU A 34 -16.76 -23.82 15.55
CA LEU A 34 -15.62 -22.97 15.94
C LEU A 34 -15.95 -21.46 15.82
N THR A 35 -16.95 -21.09 15.00
CA THR A 35 -17.33 -19.67 14.81
C THR A 35 -18.40 -19.14 15.77
N ARG A 36 -18.86 -19.95 16.75
CA ARG A 36 -19.87 -19.51 17.74
C ARG A 36 -19.34 -19.45 19.18
N LYS A 37 -18.22 -18.72 19.39
CA LYS A 37 -17.92 -18.20 20.72
C LYS A 37 -18.30 -16.72 20.73
N LYS A 38 -19.55 -16.43 21.17
CA LYS A 38 -19.94 -15.07 21.54
C LYS A 38 -19.10 -14.67 22.75
N VAL A 39 -18.25 -13.67 22.57
CA VAL A 39 -17.64 -12.98 23.70
C VAL A 39 -18.71 -12.04 24.26
N ASN A 40 -19.27 -12.36 25.39
CA ASN A 40 -20.04 -11.41 26.18
C ASN A 40 -19.06 -10.44 26.84
N ILE A 41 -19.07 -9.20 26.39
CA ILE A 41 -18.40 -8.09 27.08
C ILE A 41 -19.40 -7.60 28.12
N ASP A 42 -19.11 -7.93 29.37
CA ASP A 42 -19.88 -7.43 30.53
C ASP A 42 -19.34 -6.02 30.85
N ASN A 43 -20.18 -5.01 30.58
CA ASN A 43 -19.87 -3.59 30.81
C ASN A 43 -20.26 -3.20 32.25
N SER A 44 -19.63 -3.77 33.26
CA SER A 44 -19.75 -3.27 34.63
C SER A 44 -18.39 -3.16 35.32
N VAL A 45 -17.65 -2.10 34.99
CA VAL A 45 -16.58 -1.61 35.86
C VAL A 45 -17.14 -0.50 36.71
N ILE A 46 -17.42 -0.81 37.98
CA ILE A 46 -17.73 0.17 39.02
C ILE A 46 -16.42 0.87 39.37
N ILE A 47 -16.29 2.13 38.95
CA ILE A 47 -15.16 3.00 39.35
C ILE A 47 -15.55 3.60 40.71
N THR A 48 -14.90 3.16 41.79
CA THR A 48 -14.91 3.86 43.07
C THR A 48 -14.06 5.14 42.92
N GLN A 49 -14.72 6.28 43.04
CA GLN A 49 -14.07 7.58 43.13
C GLN A 49 -13.14 7.63 44.33
N LYS A 50 -11.88 7.94 44.11
CA LYS A 50 -10.94 8.36 45.13
C LYS A 50 -10.60 9.82 44.84
N ASP A 51 -10.82 10.68 45.80
CA ASP A 51 -10.68 12.12 45.76
C ASP A 51 -9.34 12.55 45.14
N THR A 52 -9.40 13.34 44.09
CA THR A 52 -8.25 13.95 43.45
C THR A 52 -8.31 15.48 43.61
N PRO A 53 -7.21 16.15 43.91
CA PRO A 53 -7.19 17.62 44.03
C PRO A 53 -7.49 18.27 42.65
N THR A 54 -8.34 19.25 42.72
CA THR A 54 -8.77 20.08 41.62
C THR A 54 -7.65 20.98 41.15
N ASP A 55 -6.98 20.65 40.06
CA ASP A 55 -6.37 21.61 39.16
C ASP A 55 -6.66 21.15 37.72
N MET A 56 -7.87 21.45 37.27
CA MET A 56 -8.31 21.22 35.90
C MET A 56 -7.88 22.40 35.05
N THR A 57 -6.62 22.42 34.61
CA THR A 57 -6.33 23.04 33.32
C THR A 57 -7.09 22.25 32.27
N GLU A 58 -8.14 22.85 31.69
CA GLU A 58 -8.84 22.32 30.53
C GLU A 58 -7.79 21.97 29.47
N ILE A 59 -7.53 20.68 29.28
CA ILE A 59 -6.80 20.19 28.10
C ILE A 59 -7.72 20.46 26.94
N LYS A 60 -7.51 21.59 26.26
CA LYS A 60 -8.23 21.96 25.07
C LYS A 60 -8.00 20.85 24.05
N ASP A 61 -9.06 20.11 23.67
CA ASP A 61 -8.97 19.15 22.58
C ASP A 61 -8.48 19.87 21.32
N THR A 62 -7.25 19.66 20.93
CA THR A 62 -6.63 20.33 19.79
C THR A 62 -7.06 19.74 18.46
N HIS A 63 -7.89 18.67 18.47
CA HIS A 63 -8.32 17.92 17.29
C HIS A 63 -9.84 17.96 17.06
N GLU A 64 -10.54 18.95 17.63
CA GLU A 64 -11.97 19.16 17.39
C GLU A 64 -12.23 19.31 15.87
N GLY A 65 -13.17 18.52 15.32
CA GLY A 65 -13.48 18.50 13.88
C GLY A 65 -12.49 17.72 13.01
N MET A 66 -11.50 17.06 13.60
CA MET A 66 -10.52 16.23 12.88
C MET A 66 -10.71 14.73 13.17
N VAL A 67 -10.23 13.90 12.26
CA VAL A 67 -10.16 12.44 12.39
C VAL A 67 -8.81 11.94 11.88
N ARG A 68 -8.47 10.69 12.19
CA ARG A 68 -7.27 10.06 11.65
C ARG A 68 -7.48 9.65 10.21
N SER A 69 -6.57 10.06 9.31
CA SER A 69 -6.50 9.59 7.93
C SER A 69 -6.37 8.06 7.88
N LEU A 70 -7.13 7.42 6.98
CA LEU A 70 -7.01 6.00 6.70
C LEU A 70 -5.74 5.66 5.91
N LEU A 71 -5.15 6.65 5.23
CA LEU A 71 -3.96 6.50 4.40
C LEU A 71 -2.66 6.72 5.17
N SER A 72 -2.62 7.74 6.03
CA SER A 72 -1.40 8.18 6.71
C SER A 72 -1.46 8.13 8.24
N GLY A 73 -2.63 7.89 8.84
CA GLY A 73 -2.84 7.97 10.29
C GLY A 73 -2.67 9.39 10.87
N GLN A 74 -2.41 10.40 10.05
CA GLN A 74 -2.32 11.80 10.47
C GLN A 74 -3.71 12.39 10.70
N TRP A 75 -3.80 13.50 11.43
CA TRP A 75 -5.04 14.22 11.63
C TRP A 75 -5.43 14.96 10.36
N VAL A 76 -6.64 14.72 9.86
CA VAL A 76 -7.23 15.35 8.69
C VAL A 76 -8.60 15.91 9.02
N SER A 77 -9.12 16.85 8.21
CA SER A 77 -10.49 17.36 8.34
C SER A 77 -11.49 16.21 8.26
N LYS A 78 -12.51 16.26 9.11
CA LYS A 78 -13.59 15.28 9.06
C LYS A 78 -14.39 15.34 7.74
N GLU A 79 -14.37 16.49 7.07
CA GLU A 79 -15.02 16.67 5.77
C GLU A 79 -14.30 15.89 4.67
N ASP A 80 -12.96 15.81 4.75
CA ASP A 80 -12.11 15.17 3.74
C ASP A 80 -11.83 13.68 4.01
N TYR A 81 -12.15 13.20 5.19
CA TYR A 81 -11.82 11.85 5.67
C TYR A 81 -12.32 10.72 4.79
N GLN A 82 -13.48 10.90 4.13
CA GLN A 82 -14.09 9.87 3.30
C GLN A 82 -13.56 9.84 1.86
N ASN A 83 -12.74 10.81 1.46
CA ASN A 83 -12.28 10.90 0.08
C ASN A 83 -11.23 9.83 -0.21
N VAL A 84 -11.41 9.13 -1.35
CA VAL A 84 -10.39 8.16 -1.82
C VAL A 84 -9.16 8.89 -2.34
N PRO A 85 -7.94 8.33 -2.20
CA PRO A 85 -6.73 8.95 -2.71
C PRO A 85 -6.61 8.83 -4.24
N TYR A 86 -5.78 9.67 -4.82
CA TYR A 86 -5.29 9.52 -6.19
C TYR A 86 -3.94 8.81 -6.20
N ALA A 87 -3.84 7.72 -6.97
CA ALA A 87 -2.64 6.91 -7.09
C ALA A 87 -1.97 7.17 -8.45
N VAL A 88 -0.95 8.02 -8.48
CA VAL A 88 -0.34 8.52 -9.70
C VAL A 88 0.96 7.79 -10.02
N MET A 89 1.10 7.32 -11.27
CA MET A 89 2.30 6.65 -11.76
C MET A 89 3.41 7.64 -12.10
N TYR A 90 4.52 7.59 -11.40
CA TYR A 90 5.70 8.44 -11.63
C TYR A 90 6.82 7.69 -12.37
N SER A 91 7.50 8.43 -13.25
CA SER A 91 8.78 8.02 -13.80
C SER A 91 9.86 8.06 -12.72
N ASN A 92 10.68 7.03 -12.65
CA ASN A 92 11.79 6.96 -11.70
C ASN A 92 13.12 6.62 -12.41
N ILE A 93 13.44 7.37 -13.46
CA ILE A 93 14.73 7.31 -14.15
C ILE A 93 15.45 8.66 -13.99
N TYR A 94 16.75 8.66 -14.24
CA TYR A 94 17.58 9.86 -14.06
C TYR A 94 17.02 11.09 -14.82
N ASP A 95 16.60 10.93 -16.06
CA ASP A 95 16.08 12.02 -16.91
C ASP A 95 14.71 12.58 -16.41
N ALA A 96 14.08 11.92 -15.47
CA ALA A 96 12.86 12.38 -14.82
C ALA A 96 13.10 13.17 -13.53
N MET A 97 14.37 13.24 -13.07
CA MET A 97 14.71 13.93 -11.82
C MET A 97 14.88 15.45 -12.02
N PRO A 98 14.58 16.24 -10.99
CA PRO A 98 13.72 15.93 -9.88
C PRO A 98 12.25 15.85 -10.33
N GLN A 99 11.45 14.97 -9.67
CA GLN A 99 10.00 14.88 -9.93
C GLN A 99 9.26 16.03 -9.24
N SER A 100 8.13 16.43 -9.81
CA SER A 100 7.29 17.50 -9.27
C SER A 100 6.22 16.92 -8.34
N ASP A 101 6.07 17.51 -7.16
CA ASP A 101 5.09 17.20 -6.11
C ASP A 101 5.12 15.76 -5.56
N ILE A 102 6.16 14.99 -5.89
CA ILE A 102 6.31 13.63 -5.37
C ILE A 102 6.48 13.61 -3.85
N GLY A 103 7.07 14.65 -3.28
CA GLY A 103 7.25 14.83 -1.85
C GLY A 103 5.94 15.02 -1.07
N GLN A 104 4.84 15.34 -1.75
CA GLN A 104 3.52 15.48 -1.13
C GLN A 104 2.75 14.17 -0.99
N ALA A 105 3.25 13.09 -1.62
CA ALA A 105 2.61 11.77 -1.51
C ALA A 105 2.63 11.26 -0.05
N ASP A 106 1.50 10.68 0.37
CA ASP A 106 1.33 10.06 1.68
C ASP A 106 1.84 8.62 1.69
N VAL A 107 1.68 7.91 0.54
CA VAL A 107 2.24 6.57 0.32
C VAL A 107 2.95 6.54 -1.02
N VAL A 108 4.17 6.00 -1.03
CA VAL A 108 4.93 5.75 -2.26
C VAL A 108 5.18 4.26 -2.39
N PHE A 109 4.68 3.65 -3.47
CA PHE A 109 4.95 2.26 -3.82
C PHE A 109 5.95 2.21 -4.97
N GLU A 110 7.14 1.67 -4.74
CA GLU A 110 8.17 1.48 -5.76
C GLU A 110 8.33 0.01 -6.14
N SER A 111 8.41 -0.26 -7.43
CA SER A 111 8.60 -1.62 -7.96
C SER A 111 9.44 -1.60 -9.23
N PRO A 112 10.23 -2.65 -9.49
CA PRO A 112 10.88 -2.85 -10.77
C PRO A 112 9.87 -2.91 -11.93
N VAL A 113 10.31 -2.44 -13.08
CA VAL A 113 9.64 -2.56 -14.38
C VAL A 113 10.65 -3.07 -15.41
N GLU A 114 10.34 -2.97 -16.70
CA GLU A 114 11.23 -3.43 -17.76
C GLU A 114 12.59 -2.74 -17.72
N GLY A 115 13.63 -3.46 -18.15
CA GLY A 115 14.98 -2.92 -18.30
C GLY A 115 15.72 -2.66 -16.99
N GLY A 116 15.29 -3.24 -15.88
CA GLY A 116 15.93 -3.08 -14.57
C GLY A 116 15.69 -1.72 -13.91
N ILE A 117 14.89 -0.84 -14.52
CA ILE A 117 14.49 0.43 -13.93
C ILE A 117 13.30 0.22 -12.96
N THR A 118 13.03 1.21 -12.13
CA THR A 118 11.84 1.21 -11.28
C THR A 118 10.82 2.27 -11.71
N ARG A 119 9.60 2.15 -11.21
CA ARG A 119 8.57 3.21 -11.19
C ARG A 119 8.01 3.36 -9.80
N MET A 120 7.38 4.50 -9.58
CA MET A 120 6.68 4.77 -8.34
C MET A 120 5.19 4.98 -8.63
N CYS A 121 4.34 4.42 -7.77
CA CYS A 121 2.92 4.76 -7.66
C CYS A 121 2.76 5.56 -6.38
N CYS A 122 2.42 6.83 -6.51
CA CYS A 122 2.36 7.78 -5.41
C CYS A 122 0.89 8.07 -5.09
N LEU A 123 0.50 7.85 -3.84
CA LEU A 123 -0.87 8.07 -3.36
C LEU A 123 -0.93 9.42 -2.64
N PHE A 124 -1.90 10.21 -3.03
CA PHE A 124 -2.14 11.55 -2.50
C PHE A 124 -3.54 11.63 -1.92
N GLU A 125 -3.67 12.10 -0.68
CA GLU A 125 -4.94 12.33 -0.01
C GLU A 125 -5.16 13.84 0.13
N ASN A 126 -6.26 14.37 -0.46
CA ASN A 126 -6.71 15.77 -0.30
C ASN A 126 -5.63 16.84 -0.52
N LYS A 127 -4.89 16.76 -1.63
CA LYS A 127 -3.83 17.70 -2.00
C LYS A 127 -4.29 18.69 -3.06
N THR A 128 -5.31 19.49 -2.74
CA THR A 128 -6.02 20.38 -3.70
C THR A 128 -5.16 21.50 -4.30
N ASP A 129 -3.97 21.73 -3.79
CA ASP A 129 -3.03 22.76 -4.21
C ASP A 129 -1.94 22.28 -5.17
N LEU A 130 -1.97 20.99 -5.57
CA LEU A 130 -0.94 20.44 -6.47
C LEU A 130 -1.23 20.79 -7.94
N GLU A 131 -0.41 21.70 -8.49
CA GLU A 131 -0.56 22.19 -9.86
C GLU A 131 0.27 21.38 -10.88
N LYS A 132 1.32 20.65 -10.44
CA LYS A 132 2.27 20.00 -11.35
C LYS A 132 2.69 18.61 -10.87
N ILE A 133 1.84 17.64 -11.05
CA ILE A 133 2.06 16.25 -10.65
C ILE A 133 2.76 15.47 -11.77
N GLY A 134 3.94 14.89 -11.49
CA GLY A 134 4.65 14.05 -12.48
C GLY A 134 6.18 14.15 -12.47
N PRO A 135 6.87 13.62 -13.51
CA PRO A 135 6.36 13.12 -14.81
C PRO A 135 5.59 11.80 -14.70
N VAL A 136 4.38 11.79 -15.27
CA VAL A 136 3.50 10.63 -15.22
C VAL A 136 3.86 9.60 -16.28
N ARG A 137 3.74 8.31 -15.94
CA ARG A 137 4.16 7.19 -16.79
C ARG A 137 3.11 6.11 -16.90
N SER A 138 3.42 5.16 -17.80
CA SER A 138 2.53 4.06 -18.12
C SER A 138 2.35 3.10 -16.93
N CYS A 139 1.13 2.59 -16.80
CA CYS A 139 0.75 1.61 -15.79
C CYS A 139 1.41 0.24 -15.98
N ARG A 140 1.34 -0.55 -14.92
CA ARG A 140 1.52 -2.01 -14.90
C ARG A 140 0.46 -2.59 -14.00
N THR A 141 0.07 -3.84 -14.24
CA THR A 141 -1.04 -4.49 -13.54
C THR A 141 -0.86 -4.49 -12.01
N TYR A 142 0.33 -4.80 -11.52
CA TYR A 142 0.59 -4.86 -10.08
C TYR A 142 0.54 -3.51 -9.36
N PHE A 143 0.82 -2.39 -10.05
CA PHE A 143 0.59 -1.05 -9.49
C PHE A 143 -0.91 -0.72 -9.39
N LEU A 144 -1.69 -1.11 -10.40
CA LEU A 144 -3.15 -0.97 -10.35
C LEU A 144 -3.74 -1.78 -9.18
N LEU A 145 -3.28 -3.02 -9.00
CA LEU A 145 -3.73 -3.88 -7.92
C LEU A 145 -3.33 -3.32 -6.55
N PHE A 146 -2.16 -2.69 -6.44
CA PHE A 146 -1.74 -1.97 -5.24
C PHE A 146 -2.64 -0.76 -4.97
N ALA A 147 -2.89 0.09 -5.98
CA ALA A 147 -3.78 1.25 -5.84
C ALA A 147 -5.20 0.83 -5.40
N LYS A 148 -5.69 -0.31 -5.89
CA LYS A 148 -6.99 -0.86 -5.51
C LYS A 148 -7.08 -1.22 -4.02
N GLU A 149 -5.99 -1.58 -3.36
CA GLU A 149 -5.99 -1.85 -1.92
C GLU A 149 -6.44 -0.63 -1.10
N PHE A 150 -6.30 0.58 -1.67
CA PHE A 150 -6.69 1.85 -1.08
C PHE A 150 -7.97 2.44 -1.70
N GLU A 151 -8.70 1.69 -2.52
CA GLU A 151 -9.81 2.20 -3.35
C GLU A 151 -9.45 3.43 -4.18
N ALA A 152 -8.15 3.64 -4.46
CA ALA A 152 -7.63 4.83 -5.11
C ALA A 152 -8.07 4.93 -6.57
N VAL A 153 -8.27 6.17 -7.05
CA VAL A 153 -8.35 6.44 -8.49
C VAL A 153 -6.94 6.34 -9.07
N TYR A 154 -6.71 5.35 -9.92
CA TYR A 154 -5.40 5.07 -10.51
C TYR A 154 -5.14 5.92 -11.74
N VAL A 155 -4.07 6.73 -11.71
CA VAL A 155 -3.74 7.75 -12.73
C VAL A 155 -2.43 7.39 -13.43
N HIS A 156 -2.47 7.26 -14.75
CA HIS A 156 -1.31 6.86 -15.54
C HIS A 156 -1.33 7.49 -16.94
N PHE A 157 -0.24 7.39 -17.69
CA PHE A 157 -0.12 7.87 -19.05
C PHE A 157 0.31 6.73 -19.98
N GLY A 158 -0.65 6.09 -20.64
CA GLY A 158 -0.45 4.89 -21.45
C GLY A 158 -0.24 3.62 -20.61
N TYR A 159 -0.04 2.50 -21.29
CA TYR A 159 0.10 1.18 -20.69
C TYR A 159 1.08 0.31 -21.48
N ALA A 160 1.60 -0.76 -20.84
CA ALA A 160 2.39 -1.79 -21.49
C ALA A 160 1.49 -2.90 -22.07
N ALA A 161 2.04 -3.63 -23.03
CA ALA A 161 1.42 -4.89 -23.47
C ALA A 161 1.26 -5.84 -22.27
N GLY A 162 0.10 -6.47 -22.13
CA GLY A 162 -0.26 -7.33 -21.01
C GLY A 162 -0.99 -6.64 -19.85
N TYR A 163 -1.09 -5.30 -19.86
CA TYR A 163 -1.94 -4.59 -18.90
C TYR A 163 -3.41 -5.01 -19.07
N LEU A 164 -4.01 -5.45 -17.99
CA LEU A 164 -5.41 -5.80 -17.95
C LEU A 164 -6.23 -4.60 -17.47
N GLN A 165 -6.97 -3.99 -18.39
CA GLN A 165 -7.96 -3.00 -18.02
C GLN A 165 -9.15 -3.73 -17.35
N ARG A 166 -9.35 -3.47 -16.05
CA ARG A 166 -10.47 -4.04 -15.30
C ARG A 166 -11.55 -2.97 -15.12
N ALA A 167 -12.75 -3.24 -15.63
CA ALA A 167 -13.87 -2.28 -15.57
C ALA A 167 -14.29 -1.89 -14.14
N SER A 168 -13.98 -2.74 -13.14
CA SER A 168 -14.28 -2.49 -11.74
C SER A 168 -13.28 -1.58 -11.04
N PHE A 169 -12.20 -1.16 -11.72
CA PHE A 169 -11.17 -0.33 -11.12
C PHE A 169 -11.26 1.09 -11.68
N HIS A 170 -11.25 2.08 -10.79
CA HIS A 170 -11.19 3.48 -11.19
C HIS A 170 -9.79 3.78 -11.76
N SER A 171 -9.69 3.88 -13.08
CA SER A 171 -8.42 4.09 -13.78
C SER A 171 -8.56 5.18 -14.84
N LEU A 172 -7.68 6.17 -14.78
CA LEU A 172 -7.61 7.31 -15.67
C LEU A 172 -6.33 7.25 -16.50
N ASP A 173 -6.47 7.02 -17.81
CA ASP A 173 -5.35 7.10 -18.76
C ASP A 173 -5.26 8.53 -19.31
N GLY A 174 -4.18 9.22 -18.99
CA GLY A 174 -3.91 10.57 -19.45
C GLY A 174 -3.76 10.74 -20.96
N MET A 175 -3.68 9.65 -21.72
CA MET A 175 -3.82 9.72 -23.19
C MET A 175 -5.25 10.07 -23.65
N ASN A 176 -6.24 9.85 -22.78
CA ASN A 176 -7.66 10.03 -23.09
C ASN A 176 -8.35 11.02 -22.14
N TYR A 177 -7.82 11.18 -20.92
CA TYR A 177 -8.47 11.93 -19.83
C TYR A 177 -7.42 12.64 -18.97
N CYS A 178 -7.87 13.35 -17.94
CA CYS A 178 -7.07 13.92 -16.85
C CYS A 178 -6.35 15.22 -17.18
N ASN A 179 -6.82 15.98 -18.16
CA ASN A 179 -6.23 17.30 -18.48
C ASN A 179 -4.69 17.29 -18.45
N PHE A 180 -4.10 16.24 -19.05
CA PHE A 180 -2.66 16.12 -19.12
C PHE A 180 -2.06 17.09 -20.11
N TYR A 181 -0.90 17.60 -19.76
CA TYR A 181 -0.10 18.43 -20.65
C TYR A 181 1.36 17.92 -20.75
N ARG A 182 2.05 18.34 -21.78
CA ARG A 182 3.48 18.07 -21.93
C ARG A 182 4.27 19.33 -21.61
N SER A 183 5.11 19.22 -20.58
CA SER A 183 6.01 20.31 -20.22
C SER A 183 7.14 20.45 -21.26
N SER A 184 7.47 21.70 -21.62
CA SER A 184 8.53 22.02 -22.59
C SER A 184 9.94 21.98 -22.01
N ASP A 185 10.05 21.92 -20.67
CA ASP A 185 11.34 21.90 -19.96
C ASP A 185 11.95 20.50 -19.84
N ARG A 186 11.28 19.49 -20.40
CA ARG A 186 11.74 18.09 -20.47
C ARG A 186 11.45 17.47 -21.81
N VAL A 187 12.19 16.41 -22.11
CA VAL A 187 12.03 15.65 -23.35
C VAL A 187 11.06 14.49 -23.15
N ALA A 188 10.19 14.25 -24.15
CA ALA A 188 9.34 13.06 -24.15
C ALA A 188 10.22 11.79 -24.08
N PRO A 189 9.75 10.76 -23.37
CA PRO A 189 8.45 10.57 -22.75
C PRO A 189 8.36 11.03 -21.28
N HIS A 190 9.36 11.75 -20.74
CA HIS A 190 9.47 12.14 -19.32
C HIS A 190 8.93 13.54 -19.05
N ASN A 191 7.93 13.98 -19.80
CA ASN A 191 7.39 15.34 -19.76
C ASN A 191 5.86 15.41 -19.71
N ALA A 192 5.18 14.31 -19.36
CA ALA A 192 3.72 14.31 -19.17
C ALA A 192 3.39 14.66 -17.71
N TYR A 193 2.57 15.67 -17.51
CA TYR A 193 2.16 16.18 -16.21
C TYR A 193 0.65 16.39 -16.16
N THR A 194 0.11 16.42 -14.96
CA THR A 194 -1.26 16.79 -14.65
C THR A 194 -1.31 17.66 -13.38
N SER A 195 -2.49 18.02 -12.91
CA SER A 195 -2.73 18.71 -11.65
C SER A 195 -3.78 17.97 -10.84
N TRP A 196 -3.96 18.33 -9.57
CA TRP A 196 -5.03 17.81 -8.75
C TRP A 196 -6.40 18.04 -9.40
N ASP A 197 -6.68 19.27 -9.79
CA ASP A 197 -7.94 19.65 -10.46
C ASP A 197 -8.15 18.84 -11.74
N GLY A 198 -7.10 18.68 -12.56
CA GLY A 198 -7.17 17.90 -13.79
C GLY A 198 -7.54 16.43 -13.58
N ILE A 199 -7.04 15.82 -12.49
CA ILE A 199 -7.42 14.46 -12.10
C ILE A 199 -8.87 14.43 -11.62
N THR A 200 -9.25 15.37 -10.75
CA THR A 200 -10.59 15.47 -10.16
C THR A 200 -11.66 15.63 -11.21
N GLU A 201 -11.52 16.63 -12.11
CA GLU A 201 -12.43 16.86 -13.23
C GLU A 201 -12.58 15.62 -14.12
N SER A 202 -11.47 14.90 -14.37
CA SER A 202 -11.51 13.70 -15.19
C SER A 202 -12.20 12.53 -14.49
N ALA A 203 -12.03 12.38 -13.18
CA ALA A 203 -12.69 11.36 -12.38
C ALA A 203 -14.21 11.61 -12.29
N GLU A 204 -14.62 12.86 -12.09
CA GLU A 204 -16.01 13.30 -12.10
C GLU A 204 -16.65 13.09 -13.47
N TYR A 205 -15.97 13.46 -14.56
CA TYR A 205 -16.43 13.22 -15.92
C TYR A 205 -16.66 11.74 -16.21
N LYS A 206 -15.85 10.86 -15.61
CA LYS A 206 -16.02 9.40 -15.70
C LYS A 206 -17.13 8.87 -14.79
N GLY A 207 -17.68 9.70 -13.92
CA GLY A 207 -18.70 9.32 -12.94
C GLY A 207 -18.14 8.37 -11.87
N TYR A 208 -16.87 8.53 -11.48
CA TYR A 208 -16.28 7.73 -10.42
C TYR A 208 -16.80 8.18 -9.05
N GLU A 209 -17.10 7.21 -8.19
CA GLU A 209 -17.33 7.49 -6.78
C GLU A 209 -15.99 7.86 -6.14
N LEU A 210 -15.92 9.05 -5.53
CA LEU A 210 -14.69 9.60 -4.94
C LEU A 210 -14.65 9.47 -3.42
N THR A 211 -15.53 8.66 -2.85
CA THR A 211 -15.56 8.37 -1.42
C THR A 211 -15.34 6.87 -1.19
N TYR A 212 -14.81 6.55 -0.01
CA TYR A 212 -14.64 5.15 0.36
C TYR A 212 -15.98 4.42 0.44
N PRO A 213 -16.06 3.17 -0.04
CA PRO A 213 -17.26 2.37 0.08
C PRO A 213 -17.54 2.01 1.56
N ASP A 214 -18.80 1.79 1.88
CA ASP A 214 -19.21 1.33 3.20
C ASP A 214 -18.46 0.06 3.60
N GLY A 215 -17.90 0.06 4.82
CA GLY A 215 -17.15 -1.07 5.34
C GLY A 215 -15.74 -1.22 4.78
N PHE A 216 -15.19 -0.19 4.13
CA PHE A 216 -13.78 -0.19 3.69
C PHE A 216 -12.85 -0.48 4.87
N VAL A 217 -11.94 -1.42 4.67
CA VAL A 217 -10.89 -1.77 5.64
C VAL A 217 -9.55 -1.29 5.10
N PRO A 218 -8.91 -0.29 5.74
CA PRO A 218 -7.64 0.26 5.25
C PRO A 218 -6.52 -0.78 5.32
N PRO A 219 -5.55 -0.72 4.39
CA PRO A 219 -4.39 -1.61 4.41
C PRO A 219 -3.55 -1.46 5.68
N PHE A 220 -3.43 -0.25 6.23
CA PHE A 220 -2.54 0.09 7.32
C PHE A 220 -3.29 0.29 8.64
N THR A 221 -2.65 -0.14 9.73
CA THR A 221 -3.07 0.14 11.10
C THR A 221 -2.06 1.10 11.71
N PHE A 222 -2.53 2.26 12.21
CA PHE A 222 -1.67 3.29 12.77
C PHE A 222 -1.80 3.40 14.29
N ASN A 223 -0.69 3.80 14.92
CA ASN A 223 -0.67 4.18 16.32
C ASN A 223 -1.62 5.35 16.58
N THR A 224 -2.46 5.22 17.59
CA THR A 224 -3.42 6.25 18.01
C THR A 224 -2.94 7.07 19.20
N ASP A 225 -1.83 6.67 19.84
CA ASP A 225 -1.21 7.37 20.97
C ASP A 225 -0.09 8.31 20.45
N ASP A 226 -0.40 9.59 20.27
CA ASP A 226 0.55 10.57 19.76
C ASP A 226 1.74 10.85 20.71
N SER A 227 1.62 10.45 21.99
CA SER A 227 2.70 10.60 22.95
C SER A 227 3.81 9.58 22.79
N LYS A 228 3.61 8.53 21.99
CA LYS A 228 4.54 7.41 21.82
C LYS A 228 4.85 7.15 20.36
N LYS A 229 6.12 6.87 20.09
CA LYS A 229 6.57 6.35 18.79
C LYS A 229 6.64 4.82 18.84
N ILE A 230 6.09 4.18 17.80
CA ILE A 230 6.24 2.74 17.60
C ILE A 230 7.68 2.46 17.17
N VAL A 231 8.26 1.47 17.82
CA VAL A 231 9.52 0.83 17.43
C VAL A 231 9.16 -0.59 16.99
N PRO A 232 9.60 -1.06 15.80
CA PRO A 232 9.35 -2.42 15.36
C PRO A 232 9.77 -3.47 16.40
N GLU A 233 8.90 -4.45 16.67
CA GLU A 233 9.16 -5.48 17.69
C GLU A 233 10.39 -6.30 17.35
N ASN A 234 11.25 -6.57 18.34
CA ASN A 234 12.53 -7.27 18.16
C ASN A 234 13.42 -6.67 17.06
N GLY A 235 13.23 -5.37 16.76
CA GLY A 235 13.92 -4.66 15.70
C GLY A 235 15.41 -4.52 15.94
N ALA A 236 16.21 -4.81 14.90
CA ALA A 236 17.61 -4.42 14.86
C ALA A 236 17.75 -2.91 14.53
N SER A 237 18.82 -2.28 15.01
CA SER A 237 19.15 -0.90 14.62
C SER A 237 19.23 -0.79 13.09
N CYS A 238 18.61 0.24 12.53
CA CYS A 238 18.59 0.49 11.08
C CYS A 238 18.79 1.98 10.84
N LYS A 239 20.03 2.42 10.83
CA LYS A 239 20.38 3.83 10.54
C LYS A 239 20.48 4.08 9.05
N LYS A 240 20.82 3.05 8.29
CA LYS A 240 20.81 3.08 6.82
C LYS A 240 20.20 1.80 6.26
N LEU A 241 19.38 1.94 5.20
CA LEU A 241 18.76 0.87 4.47
C LEU A 241 19.09 1.01 2.98
N ASP A 242 19.92 0.13 2.43
CA ASP A 242 20.25 0.09 1.00
C ASP A 242 19.29 -0.90 0.30
N MET A 243 18.63 -0.45 -0.78
CA MET A 243 17.56 -1.21 -1.44
C MET A 243 18.05 -2.14 -2.56
N ASN A 244 19.28 -1.92 -3.06
CA ASN A 244 19.92 -2.73 -4.10
C ASN A 244 19.11 -2.87 -5.42
N TYR A 245 18.30 -1.86 -5.80
CA TYR A 245 17.75 -1.81 -7.15
C TYR A 245 18.85 -1.45 -8.14
N PRO A 246 19.04 -2.22 -9.22
CA PRO A 246 20.28 -2.14 -10.02
C PRO A 246 20.45 -0.86 -10.82
N TYR A 247 19.38 -0.11 -11.09
CA TYR A 247 19.44 1.08 -11.94
C TYR A 247 19.62 2.37 -11.16
N ASN A 248 18.82 2.58 -10.12
CA ASN A 248 18.77 3.83 -9.35
C ASN A 248 19.46 3.74 -8.00
N ASP A 249 19.85 2.52 -7.56
CA ASP A 249 20.58 2.23 -6.34
C ASP A 249 20.11 3.08 -5.14
N PRO A 250 18.83 3.00 -4.76
CA PRO A 250 18.27 3.88 -3.75
C PRO A 250 18.63 3.40 -2.35
N TRP A 251 18.80 4.36 -1.44
CA TRP A 251 18.96 4.08 -0.02
C TRP A 251 18.22 5.09 0.83
N PHE A 252 18.08 4.75 2.10
CA PHE A 252 17.49 5.60 3.14
C PHE A 252 18.46 5.78 4.29
N GLU A 253 18.51 6.99 4.85
CA GLU A 253 19.26 7.31 6.06
C GLU A 253 18.31 7.85 7.12
N TYR A 254 18.39 7.29 8.33
CA TYR A 254 17.57 7.73 9.46
C TYR A 254 18.09 9.04 10.03
N ASP A 255 17.27 10.07 9.99
CA ASP A 255 17.52 11.34 10.64
C ASP A 255 16.93 11.35 12.07
N GLU A 256 17.80 11.28 13.08
CA GLU A 256 17.39 11.26 14.48
C GLU A 256 16.66 12.54 14.95
N LYS A 257 16.85 13.66 14.23
CA LYS A 257 16.22 14.94 14.60
C LYS A 257 14.75 14.94 14.23
N THR A 258 14.42 14.41 13.06
CA THR A 258 13.04 14.37 12.54
C THR A 258 12.36 13.04 12.83
N GLY A 259 13.13 11.98 13.12
CA GLY A 259 12.62 10.62 13.27
C GLY A 259 12.20 9.97 11.95
N LYS A 260 12.70 10.47 10.83
CA LYS A 260 12.32 10.03 9.48
C LYS A 260 13.50 9.44 8.73
N TYR A 261 13.19 8.64 7.72
CA TYR A 261 14.13 8.09 6.75
C TYR A 261 14.20 9.01 5.53
N LEU A 262 15.34 9.67 5.34
CA LEU A 262 15.63 10.52 4.18
C LEU A 262 16.00 9.65 2.98
N ARG A 263 15.39 9.88 1.83
CA ARG A 263 15.61 9.05 0.63
C ARG A 263 16.67 9.64 -0.29
N TYR A 264 17.50 8.73 -0.80
CA TYR A 264 18.55 9.00 -1.79
C TYR A 264 18.41 8.05 -2.97
N GLN A 265 18.89 8.45 -4.15
CA GLN A 265 19.06 7.60 -5.33
C GLN A 265 19.99 8.26 -6.33
N PHE A 266 20.54 7.49 -7.25
CA PHE A 266 21.52 7.99 -8.24
C PHE A 266 22.72 8.73 -7.61
N GLY A 267 23.14 8.31 -6.42
CA GLY A 267 24.26 8.89 -5.70
C GLY A 267 23.96 10.23 -4.99
N ALA A 268 22.70 10.70 -4.95
CA ALA A 268 22.33 11.99 -4.36
C ALA A 268 20.98 11.91 -3.61
N ALA A 269 20.70 12.93 -2.78
CA ALA A 269 19.39 13.13 -2.16
C ALA A 269 18.30 13.23 -3.23
N GLN A 270 17.19 12.52 -3.05
CA GLN A 270 16.04 12.70 -3.93
C GLN A 270 15.24 13.92 -3.47
N ILE A 271 15.24 14.94 -4.29
CA ILE A 271 14.60 16.22 -4.01
C ILE A 271 13.28 16.30 -4.79
N ASP A 272 12.23 16.77 -4.14
CA ASP A 272 11.01 17.21 -4.80
C ASP A 272 11.29 18.54 -5.52
N ARG A 273 10.81 18.65 -6.76
CA ARG A 273 11.12 19.80 -7.62
C ARG A 273 10.44 21.09 -7.14
N GLU A 274 9.17 20.98 -6.73
CA GLU A 274 8.34 22.16 -6.46
C GLU A 274 8.61 22.71 -5.05
N SER A 275 8.76 21.83 -4.05
CA SER A 275 9.08 22.25 -2.68
C SER A 275 10.58 22.46 -2.42
N GLY A 276 11.45 21.83 -3.20
CA GLY A 276 12.89 21.79 -2.94
C GLY A 276 13.31 20.92 -1.74
N GLU A 277 12.37 20.22 -1.13
CA GLU A 277 12.63 19.36 0.03
C GLU A 277 13.04 17.95 -0.36
N GLN A 278 13.87 17.32 0.49
CA GLN A 278 14.24 15.93 0.32
C GLN A 278 13.08 15.01 0.71
N LEU A 279 12.81 13.97 -0.09
CA LEU A 279 11.83 12.96 0.25
C LEU A 279 12.19 12.25 1.55
N SER A 280 11.20 12.11 2.43
CA SER A 280 11.34 11.46 3.73
C SER A 280 10.11 10.67 4.11
N PHE A 281 10.32 9.59 4.89
CA PHE A 281 9.26 8.65 5.27
C PHE A 281 9.35 8.30 6.75
N ASP A 282 8.19 8.14 7.38
CA ASP A 282 8.07 7.68 8.77
C ASP A 282 8.16 6.15 8.86
N ASN A 283 7.67 5.46 7.81
CA ASN A 283 7.63 4.01 7.73
C ASN A 283 8.14 3.52 6.37
N ILE A 284 8.84 2.39 6.39
CA ILE A 284 9.24 1.66 5.18
C ILE A 284 8.79 0.22 5.31
N LEU A 285 8.09 -0.29 4.29
CA LEU A 285 7.65 -1.67 4.17
C LEU A 285 8.33 -2.31 2.97
N ILE A 286 9.01 -3.42 3.18
CA ILE A 286 9.58 -4.22 2.10
C ILE A 286 8.69 -5.45 1.91
N LYS A 287 8.30 -5.70 0.67
CA LYS A 287 7.54 -6.86 0.25
C LYS A 287 8.39 -7.69 -0.71
N TYR A 288 8.96 -8.82 -0.22
CA TYR A 288 9.71 -9.73 -1.07
C TYR A 288 8.76 -10.57 -1.90
N VAL A 289 8.99 -10.63 -3.21
CA VAL A 289 8.18 -11.40 -4.16
C VAL A 289 9.05 -12.22 -5.09
N THR A 290 8.50 -13.30 -5.61
CA THR A 290 9.16 -14.08 -6.66
C THR A 290 9.02 -13.35 -7.99
N PRO A 291 10.12 -13.16 -8.75
CA PRO A 291 10.06 -12.61 -10.08
C PRO A 291 9.08 -13.38 -10.98
N ALA A 292 8.24 -12.66 -11.69
CA ALA A 292 7.31 -13.22 -12.67
C ALA A 292 7.20 -12.29 -13.87
N TYR A 293 6.92 -12.88 -15.05
CA TYR A 293 6.89 -12.16 -16.31
C TYR A 293 5.74 -12.68 -17.19
N TYR A 294 5.19 -11.79 -18.01
CA TYR A 294 4.35 -12.18 -19.14
C TYR A 294 5.21 -12.85 -20.23
N GLU A 295 4.57 -13.53 -21.19
CA GLU A 295 5.25 -14.19 -22.32
C GLU A 295 6.14 -13.24 -23.14
N ASN A 296 5.81 -11.95 -23.18
CA ASN A 296 6.59 -10.91 -23.86
C ASN A 296 7.75 -10.35 -23.03
N GLY A 297 8.04 -10.93 -21.85
CA GLY A 297 9.11 -10.49 -20.97
C GLY A 297 8.79 -9.27 -20.10
N THR A 298 7.58 -8.72 -20.16
CA THR A 298 7.14 -7.64 -19.26
C THR A 298 6.96 -8.17 -17.85
N PRO A 299 7.47 -7.51 -16.80
CA PRO A 299 7.25 -7.93 -15.42
C PRO A 299 5.75 -8.02 -15.06
N ASN A 300 5.39 -9.09 -14.35
CA ASN A 300 4.04 -9.34 -13.86
C ASN A 300 4.10 -9.91 -12.45
N TYR A 301 4.54 -9.10 -11.51
CA TYR A 301 4.69 -9.54 -10.13
C TYR A 301 3.35 -9.96 -9.52
N LYS A 302 3.38 -11.14 -8.89
CA LYS A 302 2.25 -11.64 -8.10
C LYS A 302 2.32 -10.99 -6.73
N ILE A 303 1.51 -9.96 -6.49
CA ILE A 303 1.50 -9.22 -5.24
C ILE A 303 0.46 -9.73 -4.22
N TYR A 304 -0.11 -10.92 -4.46
CA TYR A 304 -1.05 -11.62 -3.57
C TYR A 304 -0.49 -12.99 -3.17
N GLY A 305 -1.02 -13.56 -2.09
CA GLY A 305 -0.48 -14.72 -1.39
C GLY A 305 0.20 -14.31 -0.10
N SER A 306 1.38 -14.84 0.18
CA SER A 306 2.17 -14.48 1.35
C SER A 306 3.66 -14.54 1.05
N GLY A 307 4.46 -13.82 1.83
CA GLY A 307 5.91 -13.82 1.68
C GLY A 307 6.60 -13.09 2.83
N LYS A 308 7.93 -13.13 2.82
CA LYS A 308 8.76 -12.38 3.76
C LYS A 308 8.69 -10.88 3.44
N GLY A 309 8.90 -10.06 4.45
CA GLY A 309 9.02 -8.62 4.35
C GLY A 309 9.87 -8.04 5.46
N LEU A 310 10.03 -6.72 5.42
CA LEU A 310 10.61 -5.93 6.51
C LEU A 310 9.65 -4.80 6.85
N PHE A 311 9.55 -4.48 8.13
CA PHE A 311 8.97 -3.25 8.63
C PHE A 311 10.07 -2.41 9.26
N VAL A 312 10.27 -1.19 8.75
CA VAL A 312 11.31 -0.26 9.20
C VAL A 312 10.65 1.02 9.64
N SER A 313 10.89 1.44 10.87
CA SER A 313 10.36 2.68 11.42
C SER A 313 11.18 3.12 12.62
N ASN A 314 11.25 4.42 12.87
CA ASN A 314 11.87 5.00 14.06
C ASN A 314 13.30 4.48 14.36
N GLY A 315 14.13 4.28 13.33
CA GLY A 315 15.53 3.85 13.45
C GLY A 315 15.74 2.34 13.62
N TYR A 316 14.70 1.52 13.48
CA TYR A 316 14.76 0.06 13.66
C TYR A 316 14.07 -0.68 12.53
N ALA A 317 14.46 -1.94 12.31
CA ALA A 317 13.89 -2.83 11.31
C ALA A 317 13.59 -4.20 11.91
N SER A 318 12.42 -4.77 11.59
CA SER A 318 12.02 -6.13 11.96
C SER A 318 11.58 -6.94 10.75
N GLU A 319 11.89 -8.23 10.76
CA GLU A 319 11.31 -9.17 9.80
C GLU A 319 9.80 -9.31 10.04
N VAL A 320 9.04 -9.34 8.96
CA VAL A 320 7.59 -9.53 8.99
C VAL A 320 7.17 -10.51 7.88
N THR A 321 5.94 -11.00 7.98
CA THR A 321 5.28 -11.75 6.90
C THR A 321 4.18 -10.87 6.32
N TRP A 322 4.20 -10.63 5.00
CA TRP A 322 3.07 -10.00 4.35
C TRP A 322 2.08 -11.07 3.86
N ILE A 323 0.78 -10.75 3.95
CA ILE A 323 -0.32 -11.61 3.48
C ILE A 323 -1.32 -10.73 2.72
N LYS A 324 -1.72 -11.19 1.53
CA LYS A 324 -2.85 -10.66 0.75
C LYS A 324 -3.61 -11.85 0.17
N GLU A 325 -4.83 -12.05 0.62
CA GLU A 325 -5.59 -13.28 0.33
C GLU A 325 -6.01 -13.42 -1.14
N SER A 326 -6.31 -12.31 -1.80
CA SER A 326 -6.82 -12.30 -3.18
C SER A 326 -6.03 -11.32 -4.06
N GLU A 327 -6.04 -11.56 -5.38
CA GLU A 327 -5.44 -10.67 -6.35
C GLU A 327 -6.12 -9.30 -6.36
N SER A 328 -7.45 -9.28 -6.41
CA SER A 328 -8.26 -8.07 -6.65
C SER A 328 -9.01 -7.55 -5.43
N GLU A 329 -9.05 -8.31 -4.34
CA GLU A 329 -9.81 -7.98 -3.15
C GLU A 329 -8.95 -8.04 -1.90
N GLY A 330 -9.33 -7.24 -0.91
CA GLY A 330 -8.63 -7.13 0.37
C GLY A 330 -7.30 -6.40 0.26
N ALA A 331 -6.76 -6.05 1.39
CA ALA A 331 -5.51 -5.33 1.52
C ALA A 331 -4.35 -6.26 1.89
N THR A 332 -3.13 -5.85 1.54
CA THR A 332 -1.93 -6.48 2.11
C THR A 332 -1.82 -6.12 3.58
N LYS A 333 -1.68 -7.13 4.43
CA LYS A 333 -1.41 -6.99 5.86
C LYS A 333 -0.02 -7.53 6.19
N TYR A 334 0.60 -6.99 7.24
CA TYR A 334 1.94 -7.36 7.67
C TYR A 334 1.89 -7.81 9.13
N TYR A 335 2.57 -8.92 9.42
CA TYR A 335 2.53 -9.57 10.73
C TYR A 335 3.94 -9.87 11.23
N TYR A 336 4.19 -9.68 12.51
CA TYR A 336 5.38 -10.19 13.19
C TYR A 336 5.38 -11.71 13.26
N GLY A 337 6.49 -12.30 13.69
CA GLY A 337 6.66 -13.75 13.74
C GLY A 337 5.71 -14.48 14.71
N ASP A 338 5.13 -13.79 15.66
CA ASP A 338 4.10 -14.30 16.59
C ASP A 338 2.66 -14.20 16.05
N GLY A 339 2.48 -13.62 14.85
CA GLY A 339 1.19 -13.41 14.20
C GLY A 339 0.47 -12.10 14.58
N THR A 340 1.12 -11.22 15.35
CA THR A 340 0.58 -9.88 15.65
C THR A 340 0.69 -8.98 14.42
N GLU A 341 -0.38 -8.29 14.03
CA GLU A 341 -0.36 -7.30 12.95
C GLU A 341 0.50 -6.11 13.38
N ILE A 342 1.34 -5.59 12.46
CA ILE A 342 2.14 -4.40 12.73
C ILE A 342 1.25 -3.17 12.95
N VAL A 343 1.72 -2.28 13.82
CA VAL A 343 1.15 -0.94 14.00
C VAL A 343 2.20 0.07 13.58
N MET A 344 1.84 0.99 12.67
CA MET A 344 2.77 1.96 12.08
C MET A 344 2.70 3.30 12.81
N ASN A 345 3.77 4.09 12.71
CA ASN A 345 3.74 5.50 13.13
C ASN A 345 2.90 6.33 12.14
N PRO A 346 2.05 7.26 12.60
CA PRO A 346 1.42 8.22 11.70
C PRO A 346 2.45 8.99 10.88
N GLY A 347 2.22 9.10 9.57
CA GLY A 347 3.10 9.79 8.63
C GLY A 347 3.20 9.11 7.28
N LYS A 348 4.19 9.52 6.49
CA LYS A 348 4.41 9.01 5.13
C LYS A 348 4.98 7.59 5.16
N THR A 349 4.47 6.76 4.26
CA THR A 349 4.89 5.36 4.12
C THR A 349 5.48 5.08 2.75
N TYR A 350 6.67 4.47 2.75
CA TYR A 350 7.27 3.92 1.54
C TYR A 350 7.11 2.41 1.52
N VAL A 351 6.62 1.86 0.41
CA VAL A 351 6.46 0.41 0.20
C VAL A 351 7.31 -0.01 -0.99
N ALA A 352 8.21 -0.94 -0.79
CA ALA A 352 9.06 -1.48 -1.86
C ALA A 352 8.69 -2.91 -2.20
N LEU A 353 8.51 -3.19 -3.48
CA LEU A 353 8.45 -4.54 -4.01
C LEU A 353 9.87 -4.96 -4.41
N VAL A 354 10.45 -5.90 -3.69
CA VAL A 354 11.80 -6.40 -3.92
C VAL A 354 11.73 -7.85 -4.39
N GLU A 355 12.46 -8.18 -5.44
CA GLU A 355 12.59 -9.58 -5.87
C GLU A 355 13.34 -10.37 -4.80
N ASN A 356 12.85 -11.57 -4.46
CA ASN A 356 13.47 -12.43 -3.45
C ASN A 356 14.85 -12.99 -3.86
N THR A 357 15.32 -12.65 -5.06
CA THR A 357 16.69 -12.87 -5.56
C THR A 357 17.62 -11.71 -5.23
N SER A 358 17.10 -10.61 -4.72
CA SER A 358 17.81 -9.40 -4.31
C SER A 358 17.71 -9.25 -2.80
N GLU A 359 18.74 -8.71 -2.17
CA GLU A 359 18.76 -8.46 -0.73
C GLU A 359 18.85 -6.97 -0.46
N VAL A 360 18.02 -6.47 0.46
CA VAL A 360 18.24 -5.15 1.06
C VAL A 360 19.30 -5.28 2.16
N THR A 361 20.08 -4.21 2.35
CA THR A 361 21.16 -4.20 3.36
C THR A 361 20.83 -3.21 4.45
N ILE A 362 20.78 -3.70 5.69
CA ILE A 362 20.60 -2.88 6.91
C ILE A 362 21.96 -2.57 7.49
N LYS A 363 22.19 -1.29 7.85
CA LYS A 363 23.41 -0.83 8.54
C LYS A 363 23.03 -0.05 9.81
N GLU A 364 23.81 -0.26 10.87
CA GLU A 364 23.70 0.44 12.16
C GLU A 364 24.20 1.89 12.09
#